data_bc5d3eb0b0818044a2437cb32250bac1
#
_entry.id   bc5d3eb0b0818044a2437cb32250bac1
#
_cell.length_a   1.000
_cell.length_b   1.000
_cell.length_c   1.000
_cell.angle_alpha   90.00
_cell.angle_beta   90.00
_cell.angle_gamma   90.00
#
_symmetry.space_group_name_H-M   'P 1'
#
loop_
_entity.id
_entity.type
_entity.pdbx_description
1 polymer ?
#
loop_
_entity_poly.entity_id
_entity_poly.type
_entity_poly.pdbx_seq_one_letter_code
_entity_poly.pdbx_strand_id
1 'polypeptide(L)'
;MTGTTHDVEVHPARDDELGLVASLRWHWVHDQPYGGANLPSLDDYVTAAVAWGRAHGDSHVAFVARSSGRAVGMAWLALLERVPAPDRMQRLNGDLQSCYVLREFRGRGVGGRLVAAVLQEARRRGCEHVTVHASPLSVPMYERAGFEHSPELLWSVTDGP
;
A
#
# COMPACT_ATOMS: atom_id res chain seq x y z
N MET A 1 5.92 33.65 -6.03
CA MET A 1 4.83 32.98 -5.30
C MET A 1 5.38 31.65 -4.79
N THR A 2 5.71 31.59 -3.53
CA THR A 2 6.13 30.39 -2.84
C THR A 2 4.90 29.51 -2.67
N GLY A 3 4.78 28.47 -3.48
CA GLY A 3 3.73 27.47 -3.31
C GLY A 3 3.92 26.81 -1.94
N THR A 4 3.00 27.05 -1.05
CA THR A 4 2.88 26.38 0.23
C THR A 4 2.94 24.87 -0.05
N THR A 5 3.98 24.21 0.43
CA THR A 5 4.03 22.76 0.47
C THR A 5 2.84 22.36 1.33
N HIS A 6 1.72 21.99 0.72
CA HIS A 6 0.58 21.47 1.45
C HIS A 6 1.08 20.34 2.32
N ASP A 7 0.94 20.52 3.62
CA ASP A 7 1.43 19.57 4.62
C ASP A 7 0.68 18.25 4.40
N VAL A 8 1.39 17.27 3.84
CA VAL A 8 0.86 15.93 3.61
C VAL A 8 1.17 15.09 4.84
N GLU A 9 0.15 14.68 5.53
CA GLU A 9 0.26 13.75 6.64
C GLU A 9 0.11 12.32 6.14
N VAL A 10 0.97 11.42 6.58
CA VAL A 10 0.89 9.98 6.31
C VAL A 10 0.93 9.22 7.62
N HIS A 11 -0.03 8.34 7.82
CA HIS A 11 -0.12 7.52 9.02
C HIS A 11 -0.84 6.19 8.72
N PRO A 12 -0.70 5.18 9.59
CA PRO A 12 -1.57 4.01 9.54
C PRO A 12 -3.04 4.44 9.64
N ALA A 13 -3.88 3.94 8.74
CA ALA A 13 -5.29 4.31 8.70
C ALA A 13 -5.99 3.84 9.98
N ARG A 14 -6.75 4.73 10.58
CA ARG A 14 -7.67 4.40 11.68
C ARG A 14 -8.89 3.65 11.13
N ASP A 15 -9.65 3.03 12.01
CA ASP A 15 -10.85 2.27 11.62
C ASP A 15 -11.85 3.10 10.81
N ASP A 16 -12.05 4.36 11.21
CA ASP A 16 -12.92 5.32 10.52
C ASP A 16 -12.35 5.81 9.18
N GLU A 17 -11.09 5.54 8.87
CA GLU A 17 -10.42 5.91 7.62
C GLU A 17 -10.35 4.75 6.60
N LEU A 18 -10.68 3.52 7.00
CA LEU A 18 -10.66 2.37 6.09
C LEU A 18 -11.54 2.56 4.85
N GLY A 19 -12.67 3.25 5.02
CA GLY A 19 -13.54 3.62 3.90
C GLY A 19 -12.87 4.55 2.88
N LEU A 20 -12.02 5.48 3.34
CA LEU A 20 -11.25 6.37 2.47
C LEU A 20 -10.19 5.59 1.68
N VAL A 21 -9.49 4.67 2.35
CA VAL A 21 -8.50 3.79 1.70
C VAL A 21 -9.16 2.91 0.64
N ALA A 22 -10.30 2.30 0.97
CA ALA A 22 -11.07 1.48 0.05
C ALA A 22 -11.56 2.29 -1.16
N SER A 23 -12.06 3.49 -0.95
CA SER A 23 -12.51 4.40 -2.02
C SER A 23 -11.36 4.72 -2.98
N LEU A 24 -10.16 5.03 -2.47
CA LEU A 24 -8.98 5.28 -3.30
C LEU A 24 -8.57 4.04 -4.10
N ARG A 25 -8.70 2.84 -3.54
CA ARG A 25 -8.44 1.59 -4.25
C ARG A 25 -9.44 1.36 -5.39
N TRP A 26 -10.72 1.61 -5.14
CA TRP A 26 -11.76 1.50 -6.15
C TRP A 26 -11.50 2.44 -7.32
N HIS A 27 -11.21 3.72 -7.04
CA HIS A 27 -10.88 4.71 -8.07
C HIS A 27 -9.65 4.31 -8.88
N TRP A 28 -8.61 3.79 -8.23
CA TRP A 28 -7.42 3.34 -8.95
C TRP A 28 -7.75 2.25 -9.98
N VAL A 29 -8.53 1.23 -9.59
CA VAL A 29 -8.90 0.13 -10.50
C VAL A 29 -9.86 0.62 -11.57
N HIS A 30 -10.84 1.44 -11.20
CA HIS A 30 -11.81 2.02 -12.13
C HIS A 30 -11.15 2.88 -13.22
N ASP A 31 -10.10 3.61 -12.87
CA ASP A 31 -9.38 4.51 -13.78
C ASP A 31 -8.39 3.77 -14.71
N GLN A 32 -8.23 2.44 -14.56
CA GLN A 32 -7.39 1.66 -15.48
C GLN A 32 -8.11 1.44 -16.83
N PRO A 33 -7.36 1.33 -17.95
CA PRO A 33 -7.95 1.13 -19.28
C PRO A 33 -8.83 -0.14 -19.42
N TYR A 34 -8.62 -1.12 -18.55
CA TYR A 34 -9.36 -2.40 -18.50
C TYR A 34 -10.24 -2.49 -17.26
N GLY A 35 -10.28 -1.45 -16.44
CA GLY A 35 -11.17 -1.37 -15.29
C GLY A 35 -12.55 -0.88 -15.70
N GLY A 36 -13.59 -1.46 -15.19
CA GLY A 36 -14.90 -0.85 -15.18
C GLY A 36 -16.09 -1.65 -15.67
N ALA A 37 -15.95 -2.58 -16.61
CA ALA A 37 -17.13 -3.25 -17.17
C ALA A 37 -17.91 -4.14 -16.18
N ASN A 38 -17.28 -4.63 -15.12
CA ASN A 38 -17.89 -5.54 -14.13
C ASN A 38 -17.48 -5.21 -12.68
N LEU A 39 -17.14 -3.96 -12.38
CA LEU A 39 -16.83 -3.58 -11.02
C LEU A 39 -18.13 -3.44 -10.20
N PRO A 40 -18.10 -3.80 -8.90
CA PRO A 40 -19.18 -3.46 -7.98
C PRO A 40 -19.33 -1.93 -7.88
N SER A 41 -20.46 -1.48 -7.39
CA SER A 41 -20.61 -0.06 -7.04
C SER A 41 -19.55 0.36 -6.01
N LEU A 42 -19.23 1.65 -5.97
CA LEU A 42 -18.29 2.19 -4.97
C LEU A 42 -18.75 1.82 -3.54
N ASP A 43 -20.02 2.01 -3.24
CA ASP A 43 -20.56 1.77 -1.91
C ASP A 43 -20.51 0.27 -1.52
N ASP A 44 -20.84 -0.63 -2.44
CA ASP A 44 -20.75 -2.07 -2.21
C ASP A 44 -19.31 -2.51 -1.97
N TYR A 45 -18.38 -2.01 -2.81
CA TYR A 45 -16.97 -2.31 -2.64
C TYR A 45 -16.42 -1.77 -1.33
N VAL A 46 -16.68 -0.51 -0.99
CA VAL A 46 -16.21 0.10 0.26
C VAL A 46 -16.73 -0.67 1.47
N THR A 47 -18.01 -1.03 1.48
CA THR A 47 -18.60 -1.82 2.57
C THR A 47 -17.88 -3.16 2.75
N ALA A 48 -17.67 -3.90 1.67
CA ALA A 48 -16.97 -5.19 1.70
C ALA A 48 -15.49 -5.03 2.08
N ALA A 49 -14.80 -4.05 1.52
CA ALA A 49 -13.38 -3.81 1.78
C ALA A 49 -13.10 -3.35 3.22
N VAL A 50 -13.97 -2.54 3.80
CA VAL A 50 -13.87 -2.15 5.23
C VAL A 50 -14.06 -3.36 6.13
N ALA A 51 -15.05 -4.20 5.86
CA ALA A 51 -15.26 -5.44 6.61
C ALA A 51 -14.05 -6.37 6.50
N TRP A 52 -13.50 -6.51 5.30
CA TRP A 52 -12.28 -7.29 5.06
C TRP A 52 -11.08 -6.71 5.83
N GLY A 53 -10.85 -5.41 5.76
CA GLY A 53 -9.75 -4.74 6.45
C GLY A 53 -9.81 -4.94 7.97
N ARG A 54 -11.01 -4.85 8.56
CA ARG A 54 -11.22 -5.13 9.98
C ARG A 54 -10.91 -6.58 10.35
N ALA A 55 -11.34 -7.53 9.52
CA ALA A 55 -11.09 -8.95 9.75
C ALA A 55 -9.61 -9.34 9.61
N HIS A 56 -8.82 -8.54 8.90
CA HIS A 56 -7.40 -8.83 8.61
C HIS A 56 -6.43 -7.85 9.28
N GLY A 57 -6.85 -7.11 10.29
CA GLY A 57 -6.02 -6.11 10.97
C GLY A 57 -4.73 -6.65 11.59
N ASP A 58 -4.66 -7.94 11.89
CA ASP A 58 -3.45 -8.59 12.42
C ASP A 58 -2.39 -8.84 11.33
N SER A 59 -2.81 -9.01 10.08
CA SER A 59 -1.95 -9.36 8.95
C SER A 59 -1.82 -8.27 7.89
N HIS A 60 -2.66 -7.24 7.92
CA HIS A 60 -2.66 -6.17 6.93
C HIS A 60 -2.81 -4.80 7.59
N VAL A 61 -1.89 -3.91 7.29
CA VAL A 61 -1.91 -2.53 7.78
C VAL A 61 -2.17 -1.59 6.61
N ALA A 62 -3.27 -0.84 6.70
CA ALA A 62 -3.58 0.21 5.74
C ALA A 62 -2.88 1.52 6.14
N PHE A 63 -2.49 2.30 5.15
CA PHE A 63 -1.94 3.66 5.31
C PHE A 63 -2.76 4.65 4.49
N VAL A 64 -2.92 5.84 5.02
CA VAL A 64 -3.57 6.94 4.34
C VAL A 64 -2.66 8.16 4.29
N ALA A 65 -2.60 8.81 3.15
CA ALA A 65 -2.01 10.13 2.99
C ALA A 65 -3.12 11.18 2.92
N ARG A 66 -3.02 12.22 3.70
CA ARG A 66 -3.99 13.32 3.73
C ARG A 66 -3.32 14.65 3.41
N SER A 67 -4.01 15.48 2.68
CA SER A 67 -3.61 16.87 2.40
C SER A 67 -4.81 17.76 2.63
N SER A 68 -4.67 18.76 3.50
CA SER A 68 -5.75 19.67 3.88
C SER A 68 -7.05 18.94 4.24
N GLY A 69 -6.95 17.86 5.02
CA GLY A 69 -8.09 17.06 5.46
C GLY A 69 -8.64 16.05 4.45
N ARG A 70 -8.21 16.09 3.18
CA ARG A 70 -8.63 15.16 2.12
C ARG A 70 -7.69 13.96 2.03
N ALA A 71 -8.23 12.75 1.90
CA ALA A 71 -7.43 11.58 1.58
C ALA A 71 -6.96 11.65 0.12
N VAL A 72 -5.65 11.59 -0.10
CA VAL A 72 -5.02 11.80 -1.41
C VAL A 72 -4.15 10.63 -1.87
N GLY A 73 -3.90 9.68 -0.98
CA GLY A 73 -3.13 8.49 -1.30
C GLY A 73 -3.34 7.39 -0.25
N MET A 74 -3.00 6.18 -0.63
CA MET A 74 -3.11 5.00 0.23
C MET A 74 -2.01 3.99 -0.09
N ALA A 75 -1.71 3.14 0.87
CA ALA A 75 -0.88 1.94 0.69
C ALA A 75 -1.31 0.85 1.68
N TRP A 76 -0.94 -0.39 1.38
CA TRP A 76 -1.13 -1.54 2.26
C TRP A 76 0.18 -2.26 2.50
N LEU A 77 0.41 -2.69 3.73
CA LEU A 77 1.47 -3.62 4.12
C LEU A 77 0.81 -4.94 4.52
N ALA A 78 1.07 -5.99 3.77
CA ALA A 78 0.77 -7.36 4.20
C ALA A 78 1.93 -7.91 5.01
N LEU A 79 1.63 -8.60 6.10
CA LEU A 79 2.59 -9.24 6.99
C LEU A 79 2.50 -10.76 6.78
N LEU A 80 3.61 -11.37 6.47
CA LEU A 80 3.72 -12.79 6.09
C LEU A 80 4.60 -13.53 7.10
N GLU A 81 3.98 -14.40 7.87
CA GLU A 81 4.74 -15.29 8.75
C GLU A 81 5.59 -16.27 7.93
N ARG A 82 6.81 -16.45 8.37
CA ARG A 82 7.77 -17.39 7.77
C ARG A 82 7.94 -18.60 8.65
N VAL A 83 8.21 -19.73 8.02
CA VAL A 83 8.59 -20.96 8.75
C VAL A 83 9.74 -20.65 9.71
N PRO A 84 9.66 -21.05 10.99
CA PRO A 84 10.72 -20.84 11.96
C PRO A 84 12.06 -21.42 11.51
N ALA A 85 13.15 -20.74 11.87
CA ALA A 85 14.49 -21.25 11.76
C ALA A 85 14.99 -21.72 13.14
N PRO A 86 15.94 -22.66 13.23
CA PRO A 86 16.43 -23.16 14.52
C PRO A 86 16.96 -22.09 15.47
N ASP A 87 17.50 -21.00 14.91
CA ASP A 87 18.03 -19.85 15.64
C ASP A 87 16.98 -18.73 15.87
N ARG A 88 15.80 -18.83 15.22
CA ARG A 88 14.80 -17.77 15.25
C ARG A 88 13.39 -18.33 15.00
N MET A 89 12.62 -18.41 16.07
CA MET A 89 11.26 -18.97 16.01
C MET A 89 10.23 -18.00 15.38
N GLN A 90 10.38 -16.71 15.60
CA GLN A 90 9.49 -15.71 15.01
C GLN A 90 10.17 -15.06 13.81
N ARG A 91 9.58 -15.26 12.64
CA ARG A 91 10.07 -14.72 11.37
C ARG A 91 8.92 -14.09 10.61
N LEU A 92 9.14 -12.89 10.11
CA LEU A 92 8.12 -12.10 9.42
C LEU A 92 8.72 -11.42 8.19
N ASN A 93 7.98 -11.44 7.09
CA ASN A 93 8.24 -10.60 5.92
C ASN A 93 7.08 -9.63 5.72
N GLY A 94 7.34 -8.54 5.01
CA GLY A 94 6.33 -7.63 4.52
C GLY A 94 6.17 -7.72 3.02
N ASP A 95 4.97 -7.40 2.54
CA ASP A 95 4.69 -7.17 1.13
C ASP A 95 3.91 -5.87 0.98
N LEU A 96 4.49 -4.90 0.26
CA LEU A 96 3.83 -3.64 0.00
C LEU A 96 2.84 -3.83 -1.14
N GLN A 97 1.56 -3.72 -0.83
CA GLN A 97 0.48 -3.88 -1.78
C GLN A 97 -0.24 -2.55 -2.01
N SER A 98 -0.58 -2.27 -3.25
CA SER A 98 -1.52 -1.19 -3.57
C SER A 98 -1.08 0.21 -3.11
N CYS A 99 0.10 0.68 -3.50
CA CYS A 99 0.47 2.08 -3.30
C CYS A 99 -0.11 2.95 -4.42
N TYR A 100 -0.98 3.88 -4.07
CA TYR A 100 -1.67 4.76 -5.02
C TYR A 100 -1.75 6.20 -4.50
N VAL A 101 -1.57 7.14 -5.42
CA VAL A 101 -1.73 8.59 -5.17
C VAL A 101 -2.64 9.16 -6.25
N LEU A 102 -3.60 9.96 -5.87
CA LEU A 102 -4.47 10.70 -6.79
C LEU A 102 -3.61 11.47 -7.80
N ARG A 103 -4.04 11.47 -9.06
CA ARG A 103 -3.27 12.03 -10.18
C ARG A 103 -2.79 13.47 -9.92
N GLU A 104 -3.68 14.32 -9.41
CA GLU A 104 -3.40 15.73 -9.13
C GLU A 104 -2.40 15.97 -7.97
N PHE A 105 -2.09 14.91 -7.20
CA PHE A 105 -1.12 14.96 -6.09
C PHE A 105 0.19 14.25 -6.40
N ARG A 106 0.35 13.68 -7.59
CA ARG A 106 1.59 13.05 -8.03
C ARG A 106 2.70 14.06 -8.27
N GLY A 107 3.95 13.60 -8.23
CA GLY A 107 5.11 14.47 -8.41
C GLY A 107 5.40 15.39 -7.23
N ARG A 108 4.74 15.20 -6.08
CA ARG A 108 4.89 15.99 -4.84
C ARG A 108 5.47 15.18 -3.67
N GLY A 109 6.02 14.02 -3.94
CA GLY A 109 6.63 13.16 -2.91
C GLY A 109 5.65 12.36 -2.04
N VAL A 110 4.34 12.40 -2.31
CA VAL A 110 3.32 11.68 -1.51
C VAL A 110 3.55 10.19 -1.53
N GLY A 111 3.82 9.61 -2.71
CA GLY A 111 4.12 8.18 -2.84
C GLY A 111 5.34 7.76 -2.03
N GLY A 112 6.42 8.53 -2.09
CA GLY A 112 7.63 8.27 -1.30
C GLY A 112 7.37 8.31 0.21
N ARG A 113 6.52 9.24 0.69
CA ARG A 113 6.12 9.30 2.11
C ARG A 113 5.29 8.08 2.52
N LEU A 114 4.38 7.61 1.67
CA LEU A 114 3.63 6.37 1.91
C LEU A 114 4.56 5.17 2.02
N VAL A 115 5.50 5.02 1.08
CA VAL A 115 6.48 3.95 1.10
C VAL A 115 7.35 4.02 2.35
N ALA A 116 7.82 5.21 2.74
CA ALA A 116 8.61 5.40 3.96
C ALA A 116 7.83 4.98 5.23
N ALA A 117 6.53 5.33 5.32
CA ALA A 117 5.68 4.93 6.43
C ALA A 117 5.47 3.41 6.49
N VAL A 118 5.26 2.76 5.34
CA VAL A 118 5.16 1.30 5.23
C VAL A 118 6.46 0.64 5.71
N LEU A 119 7.62 1.10 5.25
CA LEU A 119 8.91 0.54 5.66
C LEU A 119 9.20 0.76 7.15
N GLN A 120 8.80 1.89 7.70
CA GLN A 120 8.92 2.16 9.14
C GLN A 120 8.09 1.18 9.95
N GLU A 121 6.85 0.93 9.56
CA GLU A 121 5.98 -0.04 10.24
C GLU A 121 6.52 -1.47 10.10
N ALA A 122 7.00 -1.85 8.92
CA ALA A 122 7.61 -3.15 8.69
C ALA A 122 8.82 -3.38 9.63
N ARG A 123 9.69 -2.37 9.79
CA ARG A 123 10.81 -2.42 10.75
C ARG A 123 10.32 -2.55 12.18
N ARG A 124 9.31 -1.78 12.57
CA ARG A 124 8.70 -1.84 13.91
C ARG A 124 8.10 -3.22 14.21
N ARG A 125 7.55 -3.89 13.19
CA ARG A 125 7.03 -5.27 13.29
C ARG A 125 8.11 -6.34 13.24
N GLY A 126 9.35 -6.00 12.94
CA GLY A 126 10.45 -6.95 12.84
C GLY A 126 10.47 -7.73 11.54
N CYS A 127 9.93 -7.19 10.45
CA CYS A 127 10.04 -7.81 9.13
C CYS A 127 11.51 -7.92 8.72
N GLU A 128 11.90 -9.10 8.21
CA GLU A 128 13.25 -9.35 7.70
C GLU A 128 13.51 -8.57 6.41
N HIS A 129 12.50 -8.48 5.54
CA HIS A 129 12.49 -7.65 4.34
C HIS A 129 11.06 -7.32 3.92
N VAL A 130 10.93 -6.37 3.00
CA VAL A 130 9.67 -6.00 2.36
C VAL A 130 9.83 -6.17 0.86
N THR A 131 8.89 -6.85 0.24
CA THR A 131 8.79 -6.96 -1.22
C THR A 131 7.75 -6.00 -1.78
N VAL A 132 7.86 -5.68 -3.06
CA VAL A 132 6.83 -4.93 -3.80
C VAL A 132 6.80 -5.40 -5.25
N HIS A 133 5.59 -5.54 -5.80
CA HIS A 133 5.39 -5.71 -7.22
C HIS A 133 5.16 -4.31 -7.84
N ALA A 134 6.16 -3.79 -8.52
CA ALA A 134 6.15 -2.43 -9.05
C ALA A 134 5.90 -2.41 -10.56
N SER A 135 5.12 -1.45 -11.03
CA SER A 135 5.09 -1.12 -12.46
C SER A 135 6.41 -0.46 -12.88
N PRO A 136 6.82 -0.56 -14.16
CA PRO A 136 8.04 0.09 -14.62
C PRO A 136 8.11 1.59 -14.30
N LEU A 137 6.98 2.29 -14.31
CA LEU A 137 6.90 3.72 -13.99
C LEU A 137 7.10 4.02 -12.51
N SER A 138 6.82 3.07 -11.61
CA SER A 138 6.96 3.26 -10.16
C SER A 138 8.29 2.77 -9.61
N VAL A 139 9.05 1.95 -10.34
CA VAL A 139 10.36 1.43 -9.93
C VAL A 139 11.29 2.52 -9.41
N PRO A 140 11.51 3.66 -10.09
CA PRO A 140 12.42 4.69 -9.59
C PRO A 140 12.03 5.27 -8.22
N MET A 141 10.74 5.32 -7.89
CA MET A 141 10.27 5.76 -6.58
C MET A 141 10.66 4.76 -5.49
N TYR A 142 10.50 3.46 -5.76
CA TYR A 142 10.87 2.41 -4.82
C TYR A 142 12.38 2.33 -4.62
N GLU A 143 13.17 2.46 -5.70
CA GLU A 143 14.64 2.51 -5.61
C GLU A 143 15.12 3.68 -4.73
N ARG A 144 14.51 4.86 -4.89
CA ARG A 144 14.82 6.00 -4.01
C ARG A 144 14.46 5.76 -2.54
N ALA A 145 13.49 4.88 -2.29
CA ALA A 145 13.10 4.47 -0.94
C ALA A 145 13.97 3.35 -0.36
N GLY A 146 14.93 2.83 -1.13
CA GLY A 146 15.88 1.80 -0.71
C GLY A 146 15.50 0.38 -1.12
N PHE A 147 14.53 0.22 -2.04
CA PHE A 147 14.30 -1.09 -2.66
C PHE A 147 15.39 -1.38 -3.70
N GLU A 148 15.79 -2.62 -3.75
CA GLU A 148 16.79 -3.13 -4.69
C GLU A 148 16.23 -4.31 -5.46
N HIS A 149 16.69 -4.50 -6.70
CA HIS A 149 16.39 -5.71 -7.45
C HIS A 149 17.13 -6.89 -6.81
N SER A 150 16.41 -7.98 -6.60
CA SER A 150 17.02 -9.20 -6.05
C SER A 150 17.05 -10.31 -7.11
N PRO A 151 18.23 -10.85 -7.42
CA PRO A 151 18.34 -12.01 -8.32
C PRO A 151 17.80 -13.31 -7.69
N GLU A 152 17.57 -13.29 -6.38
CA GLU A 152 17.06 -14.46 -5.63
C GLU A 152 15.52 -14.46 -5.53
N LEU A 153 14.87 -13.38 -5.92
CA LEU A 153 13.41 -13.30 -5.92
C LEU A 153 12.87 -13.79 -7.26
N LEU A 154 12.32 -14.96 -7.25
CA LEU A 154 11.64 -15.56 -8.41
C LEU A 154 10.14 -15.55 -8.17
N TRP A 155 9.37 -15.34 -9.24
CA TRP A 155 7.93 -15.47 -9.18
C TRP A 155 7.41 -16.30 -10.35
N SER A 156 6.29 -16.96 -10.14
CA SER A 156 5.64 -17.77 -11.16
C SER A 156 4.17 -17.41 -11.24
N VAL A 157 3.65 -17.34 -12.45
CA VAL A 157 2.20 -17.27 -12.66
C VAL A 157 1.62 -18.64 -12.38
N THR A 158 0.64 -18.70 -11.51
CA THR A 158 -0.19 -19.88 -11.30
C THR A 158 -1.55 -19.59 -11.92
N ASP A 159 -2.12 -20.57 -12.60
CA ASP A 159 -3.46 -20.43 -13.19
C ASP A 159 -4.49 -20.32 -12.07
N GLY A 160 -4.61 -19.11 -11.53
CA GLY A 160 -5.66 -18.76 -10.58
C GLY A 160 -7.02 -18.68 -11.28
N PRO A 161 -8.13 -18.72 -10.52
CA PRO A 161 -9.47 -18.59 -11.09
C PRO A 161 -9.70 -17.25 -11.78
#